data_92479c7d44b77a7f61f357caf4566a0c
#
_entry.id   92479c7d44b77a7f61f357caf4566a0c
#
_cell.length_a   1.000
_cell.length_b   1.000
_cell.length_c   1.000
_cell.angle_alpha   90.00
_cell.angle_beta   90.00
_cell.angle_gamma   90.00
#
_symmetry.space_group_name_H-M   'P 1'
#
loop_
_entity.id
_entity.type
_entity.pdbx_description
1 polymer ?
#
loop_
_entity_poly.entity_id
_entity_poly.type
_entity_poly.pdbx_seq_one_letter_code
_entity_poly.pdbx_strand_id
1 'polypeptide(L)'
;MSNQISADSSTSSMWGGRFSEATDSFVAEFTASVGFDQRFANQDIAGSIAHATMLAKAGIITEAEKDQIVGGLTQIKQEIADGKFVWSVALEDVHMNVESRLTAIIGDVGKKLHTGRSRNDQVATDIRLYLRDQTDIILGLLKRLQTGLLDLASQHTDTIMPGFTHCLLYTSD
;
A
#
# COMPACT_ATOMS: atom_id res chain seq x y z
N MET A 1 48.88 -3.05 2.55
CA MET A 1 48.13 -3.57 3.72
C MET A 1 46.66 -3.16 3.47
N SER A 2 45.95 -4.07 2.82
CA SER A 2 44.53 -3.85 2.42
C SER A 2 43.65 -4.40 3.52
N ASN A 3 42.93 -3.51 4.22
CA ASN A 3 41.96 -3.86 5.25
C ASN A 3 40.66 -4.24 4.59
N GLN A 4 40.37 -5.52 4.42
CA GLN A 4 39.07 -6.03 4.05
C GLN A 4 38.16 -5.98 5.28
N ILE A 5 37.20 -5.07 5.24
CA ILE A 5 36.08 -5.07 6.20
C ILE A 5 35.12 -6.15 5.69
N SER A 6 35.11 -7.29 6.38
CA SER A 6 34.11 -8.34 6.22
C SER A 6 32.76 -7.80 6.69
N ALA A 7 31.83 -7.58 5.75
CA ALA A 7 30.44 -7.34 6.07
C ALA A 7 29.83 -8.65 6.61
N ASP A 8 29.58 -8.67 7.92
CA ASP A 8 28.87 -9.75 8.59
C ASP A 8 27.37 -9.65 8.22
N SER A 9 26.96 -10.42 7.19
CA SER A 9 25.58 -10.48 6.71
C SER A 9 24.81 -11.59 7.39
N SER A 10 24.59 -11.49 8.71
CA SER A 10 23.62 -12.33 9.40
C SER A 10 22.21 -11.70 9.36
N THR A 11 21.64 -11.50 8.19
CA THR A 11 20.20 -11.35 8.06
C THR A 11 19.57 -12.74 8.12
N SER A 12 19.25 -13.22 9.34
CA SER A 12 18.38 -14.38 9.48
C SER A 12 17.04 -14.02 8.83
N SER A 13 16.70 -14.69 7.70
CA SER A 13 15.41 -14.51 7.06
C SER A 13 14.33 -14.88 8.08
N MET A 14 13.32 -14.01 8.28
CA MET A 14 12.20 -14.27 9.19
C MET A 14 11.44 -15.57 8.85
N TRP A 15 11.68 -16.15 7.68
CA TRP A 15 11.07 -17.37 7.14
C TRP A 15 12.09 -18.49 6.84
N GLY A 16 13.31 -18.40 7.35
CA GLY A 16 14.39 -19.37 7.08
C GLY A 16 14.06 -20.83 7.40
N GLY A 17 13.20 -21.08 8.37
CA GLY A 17 12.70 -22.41 8.71
C GLY A 17 13.82 -23.46 8.80
N ARG A 18 13.74 -24.50 7.96
CA ARG A 18 14.71 -25.60 7.88
C ARG A 18 15.82 -25.37 6.85
N PHE A 19 15.78 -24.28 6.09
CA PHE A 19 16.76 -24.01 5.04
C PHE A 19 17.98 -23.31 5.64
N SER A 20 19.16 -23.84 5.34
CA SER A 20 20.45 -23.29 5.75
C SER A 20 21.06 -22.36 4.70
N GLU A 21 20.53 -22.37 3.50
CA GLU A 21 20.99 -21.54 2.37
C GLU A 21 20.08 -20.34 2.16
N ALA A 22 20.68 -19.22 1.77
CA ALA A 22 19.91 -18.05 1.37
C ALA A 22 19.11 -18.31 0.09
N THR A 23 17.95 -17.68 -0.08
CA THR A 23 17.17 -17.73 -1.30
C THR A 23 18.01 -17.19 -2.47
N ASP A 24 17.99 -17.90 -3.61
CA ASP A 24 18.64 -17.43 -4.85
C ASP A 24 18.11 -16.04 -5.24
N SER A 25 19.02 -15.17 -5.67
CA SER A 25 18.68 -13.77 -5.98
C SER A 25 17.64 -13.63 -7.08
N PHE A 26 17.70 -14.51 -8.11
CA PHE A 26 16.70 -14.53 -9.18
C PHE A 26 15.32 -14.94 -8.66
N VAL A 27 15.27 -15.93 -7.77
CA VAL A 27 14.01 -16.37 -7.15
C VAL A 27 13.44 -15.27 -6.27
N ALA A 28 14.27 -14.60 -5.46
CA ALA A 28 13.84 -13.48 -4.61
C ALA A 28 13.27 -12.33 -5.44
N GLU A 29 13.91 -11.97 -6.56
CA GLU A 29 13.42 -10.93 -7.45
C GLU A 29 12.14 -11.36 -8.19
N PHE A 30 12.05 -12.61 -8.63
CA PHE A 30 10.89 -13.15 -9.34
C PHE A 30 9.65 -13.25 -8.47
N THR A 31 9.81 -13.56 -7.19
CA THR A 31 8.69 -13.68 -6.24
C THR A 31 8.30 -12.37 -5.58
N ALA A 32 9.15 -11.35 -5.62
CA ALA A 32 8.88 -10.08 -4.98
C ALA A 32 7.71 -9.33 -5.63
N SER A 33 6.79 -8.85 -4.80
CA SER A 33 5.64 -8.04 -5.23
C SER A 33 5.77 -6.56 -4.87
N VAL A 34 6.78 -6.17 -4.07
CA VAL A 34 6.95 -4.80 -3.58
C VAL A 34 6.97 -3.74 -4.69
N GLY A 35 7.43 -4.10 -5.89
CA GLY A 35 7.46 -3.20 -7.04
C GLY A 35 6.09 -2.65 -7.45
N PHE A 36 5.02 -3.37 -7.16
CA PHE A 36 3.65 -2.95 -7.49
C PHE A 36 2.72 -2.86 -6.28
N ASP A 37 2.92 -3.66 -5.22
CA ASP A 37 2.02 -3.70 -4.07
C ASP A 37 2.25 -2.56 -3.07
N GLN A 38 3.40 -1.87 -3.10
CA GLN A 38 3.66 -0.66 -2.31
C GLN A 38 2.56 0.42 -2.49
N ARG A 39 1.79 0.37 -3.59
CA ARG A 39 0.70 1.32 -3.86
C ARG A 39 -0.45 1.25 -2.85
N PHE A 40 -0.62 0.16 -2.14
CA PHE A 40 -1.62 0.02 -1.08
C PHE A 40 -1.05 0.00 0.34
N ALA A 41 0.17 0.51 0.52
CA ALA A 41 0.79 0.63 1.84
C ALA A 41 -0.06 1.41 2.86
N ASN A 42 -0.79 2.43 2.42
CA ASN A 42 -1.71 3.17 3.29
C ASN A 42 -2.85 2.30 3.81
N GLN A 43 -3.36 1.38 2.99
CA GLN A 43 -4.42 0.45 3.36
C GLN A 43 -3.90 -0.62 4.31
N ASP A 44 -2.69 -1.15 4.07
CA ASP A 44 -2.03 -2.08 4.99
C ASP A 44 -1.81 -1.45 6.36
N ILE A 45 -1.31 -0.21 6.41
CA ILE A 45 -1.14 0.52 7.67
C ILE A 45 -2.49 0.73 8.37
N ALA A 46 -3.54 1.11 7.66
CA ALA A 46 -4.87 1.30 8.22
C ALA A 46 -5.44 -0.03 8.78
N GLY A 47 -5.32 -1.10 8.03
CA GLY A 47 -5.71 -2.45 8.46
C GLY A 47 -4.91 -2.93 9.68
N SER A 48 -3.61 -2.66 9.70
CA SER A 48 -2.70 -3.01 10.80
C SER A 48 -3.01 -2.23 12.08
N ILE A 49 -3.36 -0.94 11.99
CA ILE A 49 -3.82 -0.14 13.14
C ILE A 49 -5.12 -0.70 13.70
N ALA A 50 -6.08 -1.05 12.83
CA ALA A 50 -7.34 -1.66 13.26
C ALA A 50 -7.10 -3.02 13.94
N HIS A 51 -6.19 -3.84 13.40
CA HIS A 51 -5.80 -5.14 13.95
C HIS A 51 -5.16 -4.99 15.34
N ALA A 52 -4.19 -4.08 15.51
CA ALA A 52 -3.58 -3.80 16.81
C ALA A 52 -4.61 -3.33 17.84
N THR A 53 -5.57 -2.49 17.43
CA THR A 53 -6.67 -2.04 18.28
C THR A 53 -7.56 -3.20 18.73
N MET A 54 -7.86 -4.11 17.82
CA MET A 54 -8.62 -5.34 18.13
C MET A 54 -7.84 -6.24 19.10
N LEU A 55 -6.55 -6.45 18.89
CA LEU A 55 -5.71 -7.28 19.77
C LEU A 55 -5.68 -6.72 21.21
N ALA A 56 -5.59 -5.40 21.38
CA ALA A 56 -5.65 -4.78 22.68
C ALA A 56 -7.03 -4.95 23.34
N LYS A 57 -8.10 -4.72 22.59
CA LYS A 57 -9.48 -4.93 23.06
C LYS A 57 -9.75 -6.38 23.48
N ALA A 58 -9.11 -7.33 22.81
CA ALA A 58 -9.19 -8.76 23.13
C ALA A 58 -8.26 -9.17 24.29
N GLY A 59 -7.45 -8.26 24.83
CA GLY A 59 -6.50 -8.54 25.92
C GLY A 59 -5.27 -9.36 25.49
N ILE A 60 -5.01 -9.45 24.20
CA ILE A 60 -3.86 -10.20 23.64
C ILE A 60 -2.58 -9.38 23.75
N ILE A 61 -2.67 -8.07 23.54
CA ILE A 61 -1.61 -7.09 23.80
C ILE A 61 -2.12 -6.04 24.79
N THR A 62 -1.22 -5.32 25.44
CA THR A 62 -1.57 -4.23 26.33
C THR A 62 -1.92 -2.95 25.54
N GLU A 63 -2.65 -2.03 26.16
CA GLU A 63 -2.92 -0.69 25.58
C GLU A 63 -1.61 0.06 25.27
N ALA A 64 -0.60 -0.04 26.13
CA ALA A 64 0.70 0.57 25.89
C ALA A 64 1.42 0.00 24.67
N GLU A 65 1.35 -1.30 24.44
CA GLU A 65 1.91 -1.94 23.23
C GLU A 65 1.14 -1.54 21.96
N LYS A 66 -0.19 -1.47 22.05
CA LYS A 66 -1.02 -0.94 20.94
C LYS A 66 -0.61 0.49 20.61
N ASP A 67 -0.44 1.36 21.60
CA ASP A 67 -0.06 2.76 21.36
C ASP A 67 1.32 2.87 20.71
N GLN A 68 2.27 2.03 21.10
CA GLN A 68 3.59 1.95 20.44
C GLN A 68 3.46 1.50 18.98
N ILE A 69 2.69 0.46 18.70
CA ILE A 69 2.46 -0.05 17.34
C ILE A 69 1.79 1.02 16.47
N VAL A 70 0.73 1.66 16.96
CA VAL A 70 0.01 2.71 16.24
C VAL A 70 0.91 3.92 15.98
N GLY A 71 1.72 4.32 16.96
CA GLY A 71 2.70 5.39 16.80
C GLY A 71 3.74 5.08 15.74
N GLY A 72 4.32 3.86 15.78
CA GLY A 72 5.30 3.40 14.79
C GLY A 72 4.71 3.31 13.38
N LEU A 73 3.49 2.78 13.22
CA LEU A 73 2.80 2.71 11.93
C LEU A 73 2.46 4.12 11.38
N THR A 74 2.09 5.06 12.25
CA THR A 74 1.83 6.44 11.87
C THR A 74 3.12 7.14 11.39
N GLN A 75 4.24 6.88 12.05
CA GLN A 75 5.54 7.37 11.59
C GLN A 75 5.90 6.79 10.22
N ILE A 76 5.73 5.49 10.00
CA ILE A 76 5.99 4.84 8.70
C ILE A 76 5.12 5.46 7.61
N LYS A 77 3.84 5.69 7.88
CA LYS A 77 2.94 6.37 6.95
C LYS A 77 3.47 7.74 6.54
N GLN A 78 4.01 8.49 7.50
CA GLN A 78 4.61 9.79 7.20
C GLN A 78 5.91 9.65 6.40
N GLU A 79 6.77 8.66 6.71
CA GLU A 79 7.99 8.38 5.95
C GLU A 79 7.67 8.04 4.48
N ILE A 80 6.58 7.28 4.23
CA ILE A 80 6.10 6.96 2.88
C ILE A 80 5.60 8.22 2.16
N ALA A 81 4.79 9.04 2.83
CA ALA A 81 4.24 10.28 2.28
C ALA A 81 5.34 11.30 1.93
N ASP A 82 6.40 11.36 2.72
CA ASP A 82 7.56 12.22 2.52
C ASP A 82 8.55 11.67 1.46
N GLY A 83 8.32 10.47 0.94
CA GLY A 83 9.25 9.79 0.02
C GLY A 83 10.58 9.36 0.67
N LYS A 84 10.60 9.23 2.00
CA LYS A 84 11.79 8.84 2.78
C LYS A 84 11.84 7.34 3.09
N PHE A 85 10.75 6.63 2.88
CA PHE A 85 10.68 5.19 3.12
C PHE A 85 11.43 4.44 2.02
N VAL A 86 12.34 3.55 2.43
CA VAL A 86 13.14 2.75 1.49
C VAL A 86 12.52 1.37 1.35
N TRP A 87 12.02 1.07 0.15
CA TRP A 87 11.50 -0.24 -0.21
C TRP A 87 12.62 -1.20 -0.55
N SER A 88 12.55 -2.43 -0.05
CA SER A 88 13.53 -3.48 -0.27
C SER A 88 12.90 -4.69 -0.94
N VAL A 89 13.41 -5.10 -2.09
CA VAL A 89 13.02 -6.33 -2.81
C VAL A 89 13.36 -7.57 -1.97
N ALA A 90 14.41 -7.52 -1.16
CA ALA A 90 14.78 -8.61 -0.26
C ALA A 90 13.74 -8.88 0.84
N LEU A 91 12.81 -7.94 1.08
CA LEU A 91 11.68 -8.09 1.98
C LEU A 91 10.38 -8.46 1.24
N GLU A 92 10.49 -8.90 0.00
CA GLU A 92 9.44 -9.51 -0.82
C GLU A 92 8.22 -8.62 -1.10
N ASP A 93 7.44 -8.24 -0.09
CA ASP A 93 6.16 -7.54 -0.21
C ASP A 93 6.08 -6.25 0.63
N VAL A 94 5.04 -5.46 0.42
CA VAL A 94 4.76 -4.23 1.18
C VAL A 94 4.66 -4.51 2.68
N HIS A 95 4.05 -5.63 3.05
CA HIS A 95 3.78 -5.99 4.44
C HIS A 95 5.08 -6.27 5.22
N MET A 96 5.98 -7.07 4.64
CA MET A 96 7.29 -7.35 5.22
C MET A 96 8.14 -6.09 5.34
N ASN A 97 8.09 -5.19 4.36
CA ASN A 97 8.77 -3.91 4.42
C ASN A 97 8.24 -3.05 5.59
N VAL A 98 6.92 -2.94 5.75
CA VAL A 98 6.29 -2.22 6.85
C VAL A 98 6.58 -2.88 8.20
N GLU A 99 6.44 -4.20 8.33
CA GLU A 99 6.71 -4.94 9.57
C GLU A 99 8.18 -4.85 10.00
N SER A 100 9.11 -4.96 9.05
CA SER A 100 10.55 -4.81 9.30
C SER A 100 10.87 -3.40 9.80
N ARG A 101 10.33 -2.36 9.14
CA ARG A 101 10.51 -0.97 9.55
C ARG A 101 9.89 -0.71 10.92
N LEU A 102 8.70 -1.23 11.19
CA LEU A 102 8.03 -1.12 12.49
C LEU A 102 8.90 -1.72 13.60
N THR A 103 9.43 -2.93 13.38
CA THR A 103 10.33 -3.60 14.33
C THR A 103 11.62 -2.79 14.56
N ALA A 104 12.16 -2.16 13.53
CA ALA A 104 13.32 -1.27 13.67
C ALA A 104 13.02 -0.02 14.53
N ILE A 105 11.78 0.49 14.51
CA ILE A 105 11.38 1.68 15.28
C ILE A 105 11.06 1.32 16.74
N ILE A 106 10.27 0.26 16.98
CA ILE A 106 9.71 -0.05 18.30
C ILE A 106 10.23 -1.36 18.92
N GLY A 107 11.16 -2.04 18.26
CA GLY A 107 11.74 -3.29 18.75
C GLY A 107 10.76 -4.47 18.72
N ASP A 108 10.90 -5.40 19.66
CA ASP A 108 10.16 -6.68 19.69
C ASP A 108 8.63 -6.51 19.82
N VAL A 109 8.15 -5.38 20.31
CA VAL A 109 6.71 -5.07 20.35
C VAL A 109 6.11 -5.07 18.95
N GLY A 110 6.87 -4.64 17.93
CA GLY A 110 6.44 -4.65 16.53
C GLY A 110 6.07 -6.03 16.00
N LYS A 111 6.78 -7.07 16.48
CA LYS A 111 6.51 -8.46 16.07
C LYS A 111 5.15 -8.99 16.55
N LYS A 112 4.58 -8.39 17.61
CA LYS A 112 3.27 -8.78 18.14
C LYS A 112 2.12 -8.42 17.20
N LEU A 113 2.34 -7.49 16.27
CA LEU A 113 1.32 -7.09 15.30
C LEU A 113 0.84 -8.27 14.45
N HIS A 114 1.68 -9.25 14.17
CA HIS A 114 1.30 -10.42 13.35
C HIS A 114 0.50 -11.49 14.10
N THR A 115 0.24 -11.29 15.40
CA THR A 115 -0.48 -12.27 16.23
C THR A 115 -1.90 -12.51 15.69
N GLY A 116 -2.24 -13.79 15.47
CA GLY A 116 -3.57 -14.18 14.99
C GLY A 116 -3.92 -13.71 13.57
N ARG A 117 -2.92 -13.40 12.75
CA ARG A 117 -3.07 -12.87 11.39
C ARG A 117 -2.39 -13.78 10.38
N SER A 118 -3.00 -13.97 9.23
CA SER A 118 -2.38 -14.60 8.07
C SER A 118 -2.08 -13.54 7.01
N ARG A 119 -0.98 -13.71 6.27
CA ARG A 119 -0.69 -12.86 5.12
C ARG A 119 -1.84 -12.86 4.11
N ASN A 120 -2.54 -13.98 3.95
CA ASN A 120 -3.65 -14.11 3.02
C ASN A 120 -4.84 -13.21 3.38
N ASP A 121 -5.25 -13.14 4.66
CA ASP A 121 -6.34 -12.27 5.08
C ASP A 121 -5.94 -10.79 5.04
N GLN A 122 -4.68 -10.48 5.33
CA GLN A 122 -4.09 -9.16 5.24
C GLN A 122 -4.17 -8.64 3.81
N VAL A 123 -3.57 -9.35 2.85
CA VAL A 123 -3.58 -8.98 1.43
C VAL A 123 -5.01 -8.82 0.90
N ALA A 124 -5.90 -9.77 1.21
CA ALA A 124 -7.29 -9.71 0.75
C ALA A 124 -8.05 -8.49 1.30
N THR A 125 -7.77 -8.09 2.52
CA THR A 125 -8.36 -6.90 3.15
C THR A 125 -7.82 -5.62 2.49
N ASP A 126 -6.51 -5.53 2.32
CA ASP A 126 -5.84 -4.35 1.78
C ASP A 126 -6.23 -4.07 0.33
N ILE A 127 -6.32 -5.12 -0.50
CA ILE A 127 -6.82 -4.99 -1.88
C ILE A 127 -8.26 -4.45 -1.87
N ARG A 128 -9.15 -4.95 -0.99
CA ARG A 128 -10.52 -4.45 -0.91
C ARG A 128 -10.59 -3.00 -0.46
N LEU A 129 -9.80 -2.61 0.52
CA LEU A 129 -9.70 -1.21 0.97
C LEU A 129 -9.19 -0.32 -0.18
N TYR A 130 -8.12 -0.74 -0.84
CA TYR A 130 -7.56 -0.02 -1.98
C TYR A 130 -8.56 0.16 -3.12
N LEU A 131 -9.28 -0.90 -3.50
CA LEU A 131 -10.29 -0.84 -4.56
C LEU A 131 -11.45 0.11 -4.20
N ARG A 132 -11.88 0.14 -2.94
CA ARG A 132 -12.90 1.09 -2.47
C ARG A 132 -12.42 2.52 -2.60
N ASP A 133 -11.22 2.82 -2.11
CA ASP A 133 -10.64 4.17 -2.20
C ASP A 133 -10.48 4.60 -3.67
N GLN A 134 -10.00 3.70 -4.55
CA GLN A 134 -9.87 3.99 -5.99
C GLN A 134 -11.22 4.20 -6.67
N THR A 135 -12.23 3.44 -6.27
CA THR A 135 -13.60 3.62 -6.78
C THR A 135 -14.14 5.00 -6.44
N ASP A 136 -13.97 5.44 -5.20
CA ASP A 136 -14.42 6.77 -4.76
C ASP A 136 -13.70 7.90 -5.52
N ILE A 137 -12.39 7.74 -5.78
CA ILE A 137 -11.62 8.67 -6.61
C ILE A 137 -12.17 8.72 -8.04
N ILE A 138 -12.41 7.55 -8.66
CA ILE A 138 -12.95 7.47 -10.04
C ILE A 138 -14.34 8.12 -10.12
N LEU A 139 -15.22 7.86 -9.15
CA LEU A 139 -16.53 8.48 -9.08
C LEU A 139 -16.42 10.01 -9.00
N GLY A 140 -15.48 10.53 -8.21
CA GLY A 140 -15.20 11.96 -8.14
C GLY A 140 -14.72 12.55 -9.48
N LEU A 141 -13.85 11.82 -10.19
CA LEU A 141 -13.37 12.23 -11.52
C LEU A 141 -14.48 12.22 -12.58
N LEU A 142 -15.33 11.19 -12.58
CA LEU A 142 -16.49 11.11 -13.46
C LEU A 142 -17.46 12.27 -13.23
N LYS A 143 -17.75 12.58 -11.96
CA LYS A 143 -18.59 13.74 -11.63
C LYS A 143 -18.00 15.05 -12.13
N ARG A 144 -16.68 15.24 -11.97
CA ARG A 144 -16.00 16.43 -12.51
C ARG A 144 -16.11 16.53 -14.04
N LEU A 145 -15.92 15.40 -14.75
CA LEU A 145 -16.08 15.35 -16.20
C LEU A 145 -17.51 15.72 -16.62
N GLN A 146 -18.52 15.11 -15.98
CA GLN A 146 -19.94 15.41 -16.26
C GLN A 146 -20.26 16.90 -16.01
N THR A 147 -19.78 17.46 -14.90
CA THR A 147 -19.96 18.88 -14.60
C THR A 147 -19.32 19.75 -15.69
N GLY A 148 -18.08 19.47 -16.09
CA GLY A 148 -17.41 20.23 -17.14
C GLY A 148 -18.12 20.17 -18.50
N LEU A 149 -18.69 19.01 -18.85
CA LEU A 149 -19.50 18.88 -20.07
C LEU A 149 -20.82 19.70 -19.99
N LEU A 150 -21.49 19.69 -18.83
CA LEU A 150 -22.70 20.48 -18.61
C LEU A 150 -22.42 21.98 -18.63
N ASP A 151 -21.33 22.42 -18.02
CA ASP A 151 -20.89 23.82 -18.01
C ASP A 151 -20.59 24.28 -19.44
N LEU A 152 -19.93 23.46 -20.26
CA LEU A 152 -19.66 23.76 -21.65
C LEU A 152 -20.96 23.81 -22.47
N ALA A 153 -21.84 22.82 -22.30
CA ALA A 153 -23.16 22.83 -22.98
C ALA A 153 -23.99 24.07 -22.63
N SER A 154 -23.97 24.49 -21.35
CA SER A 154 -24.70 25.70 -20.91
C SER A 154 -24.17 26.99 -21.54
N GLN A 155 -22.88 27.04 -21.89
CA GLN A 155 -22.27 28.20 -22.56
C GLN A 155 -22.64 28.27 -24.07
N HIS A 156 -23.10 27.16 -24.63
CA HIS A 156 -23.36 27.01 -26.07
C HIS A 156 -24.79 26.60 -26.40
N THR A 157 -25.75 26.91 -25.52
CA THR A 157 -27.18 26.59 -25.74
C THR A 157 -27.74 27.17 -27.00
N ASP A 158 -27.27 28.35 -27.41
CA ASP A 158 -27.74 29.08 -28.59
C ASP A 158 -26.77 28.97 -29.78
N THR A 159 -25.73 28.16 -29.65
CA THR A 159 -24.72 27.99 -30.72
C THR A 159 -25.23 26.99 -31.75
N ILE A 160 -25.45 27.47 -32.97
CA ILE A 160 -25.86 26.64 -34.10
C ILE A 160 -24.61 26.02 -34.72
N MET A 161 -24.60 24.71 -34.84
CA MET A 161 -23.50 23.96 -35.46
C MET A 161 -24.07 22.94 -36.46
N PRO A 162 -23.54 22.85 -37.70
CA PRO A 162 -23.98 21.84 -38.65
C PRO A 162 -23.49 20.44 -38.20
N GLY A 163 -24.38 19.46 -38.23
CA GLY A 163 -24.05 18.06 -37.98
C GLY A 163 -23.77 17.34 -39.30
N PHE A 164 -22.60 16.67 -39.37
CA PHE A 164 -22.23 15.86 -40.53
C PHE A 164 -22.03 14.40 -40.11
N THR A 165 -22.62 13.48 -40.88
CA THR A 165 -22.34 12.07 -40.80
C THR A 165 -22.41 11.46 -42.20
N HIS A 166 -21.49 10.54 -42.53
CA HIS A 166 -21.41 9.88 -43.85
C HIS A 166 -21.50 10.87 -45.03
N CYS A 167 -20.81 12.01 -44.99
CA CYS A 167 -20.84 13.08 -45.97
C CYS A 167 -22.23 13.75 -46.18
N LEU A 168 -23.18 13.51 -45.28
CA LEU A 168 -24.48 14.14 -45.27
C LEU A 168 -24.57 15.18 -44.17
N LEU A 169 -25.15 16.35 -44.48
CA LEU A 169 -25.46 17.37 -43.49
C LEU A 169 -26.81 17.03 -42.84
N TYR A 170 -26.85 16.93 -41.53
CA TYR A 170 -28.09 16.81 -40.77
C TYR A 170 -28.35 18.11 -40.04
N THR A 171 -29.59 18.59 -40.17
CA THR A 171 -30.12 19.61 -39.27
C THR A 171 -30.71 18.89 -38.06
N SER A 172 -30.33 19.27 -36.86
CA SER A 172 -31.03 18.81 -35.67
C SER A 172 -32.42 19.41 -35.65
N ASP A 173 -33.43 18.55 -35.66
CA ASP A 173 -34.82 18.94 -35.35
C ASP A 173 -34.95 19.14 -33.84
#